data_1b3a64e72a60cfe41bb5a1609d3096e5
#
_entry.id   1b3a64e72a60cfe41bb5a1609d3096e5
#
_cell.length_a   1.000
_cell.length_b   1.000
_cell.length_c   1.000
_cell.angle_alpha   90.00
_cell.angle_beta   90.00
_cell.angle_gamma   90.00
#
_symmetry.space_group_name_H-M   'P 1'
#
loop_
_entity.id
_entity.type
_entity.pdbx_description
1 polymer ?
#
loop_
_entity_poly.entity_id
_entity_poly.type
_entity_poly.pdbx_seq_one_letter_code
_entity_poly.pdbx_strand_id
1 'polypeptide(L)'
;MEVVRLATPKASGRGRPQKSASAAVCAPDVKFPVEVPKSSQTAPQAVSVLIKAISEDAIKLKLLPGANAVRDMMDKTFGAAGWTMRRYFADGRLWCQVGVYCPQEREFVYKDAGGLSLPCRDPALMREVTSFVSAASFWGVGRDVMELDDIVLKSTQVPIVKDDKGTCRLQTSLKVDRFAYDDAGSITMVQFITGEGKKILWPEA
;
A
#
# COMPACT_ATOMS: atom_id res chain seq x y z
N MET A 1 20.92 -9.48 67.72
CA MET A 1 20.54 -9.32 66.29
C MET A 1 21.74 -9.75 65.48
N GLU A 2 21.66 -10.93 64.95
CA GLU A 2 22.77 -11.62 64.29
C GLU A 2 22.65 -11.41 62.79
N VAL A 3 23.71 -10.87 62.17
CA VAL A 3 23.75 -10.54 60.74
C VAL A 3 24.29 -11.76 60.03
N VAL A 4 23.44 -12.47 59.30
CA VAL A 4 23.81 -13.59 58.44
C VAL A 4 24.48 -13.06 57.18
N ARG A 5 25.79 -13.31 57.00
CA ARG A 5 26.54 -13.07 55.77
C ARG A 5 26.31 -14.21 54.79
N LEU A 6 25.67 -13.95 53.67
CA LEU A 6 25.59 -14.87 52.53
C LEU A 6 26.89 -14.89 51.76
N ALA A 7 27.44 -16.07 51.59
CA ALA A 7 28.67 -16.34 50.85
C ALA A 7 28.42 -16.31 49.34
N THR A 8 29.28 -15.63 48.57
CA THR A 8 29.31 -15.61 47.11
C THR A 8 29.97 -16.90 46.59
N PRO A 9 29.37 -17.57 45.56
CA PRO A 9 30.05 -18.73 44.96
C PRO A 9 31.13 -18.27 43.98
N LYS A 10 32.28 -18.96 44.05
CA LYS A 10 33.42 -18.83 43.15
C LYS A 10 33.05 -19.25 41.73
N ALA A 11 33.36 -18.38 40.76
CA ALA A 11 33.29 -18.69 39.34
C ALA A 11 34.38 -19.71 38.95
N SER A 12 33.96 -20.89 38.53
CA SER A 12 34.83 -21.87 37.89
C SER A 12 34.92 -21.57 36.39
N GLY A 13 36.14 -21.31 35.92
CA GLY A 13 36.42 -21.12 34.49
C GLY A 13 36.03 -22.32 33.67
N ARG A 14 35.26 -22.14 32.64
CA ARG A 14 35.03 -23.13 31.59
C ARG A 14 35.31 -22.52 30.21
N GLY A 15 36.02 -23.34 29.49
CA GLY A 15 36.66 -23.13 28.22
C GLY A 15 35.80 -22.41 27.17
N ARG A 16 36.53 -21.63 26.42
CA ARG A 16 36.08 -20.93 25.22
C ARG A 16 35.59 -21.94 24.19
N PRO A 17 34.35 -21.86 23.67
CA PRO A 17 33.97 -22.73 22.57
C PRO A 17 34.77 -22.35 21.32
N GLN A 18 35.43 -23.30 20.72
CA GLN A 18 36.04 -23.18 19.41
C GLN A 18 34.97 -22.82 18.39
N LYS A 19 35.17 -21.72 17.70
CA LYS A 19 34.42 -21.39 16.47
C LYS A 19 34.74 -22.45 15.43
N SER A 20 33.82 -23.37 15.21
CA SER A 20 33.82 -24.17 13.98
C SER A 20 33.63 -23.19 12.82
N ALA A 21 34.63 -23.10 11.96
CA ALA A 21 34.53 -22.43 10.68
C ALA A 21 33.49 -23.21 9.86
N SER A 22 32.23 -22.69 9.86
CA SER A 22 31.24 -23.08 8.89
C SER A 22 31.76 -22.61 7.53
N ALA A 23 32.15 -23.55 6.69
CA ALA A 23 32.43 -23.30 5.29
C ALA A 23 31.19 -22.62 4.70
N ALA A 24 31.38 -21.39 4.23
CA ALA A 24 30.37 -20.70 3.44
C ALA A 24 30.11 -21.57 2.19
N VAL A 25 29.05 -22.37 2.25
CA VAL A 25 28.47 -22.98 1.06
C VAL A 25 27.96 -21.83 0.22
N CYS A 26 28.70 -21.53 -0.84
CA CYS A 26 28.27 -20.60 -1.88
C CYS A 26 26.92 -21.13 -2.37
N ALA A 27 25.84 -20.44 -2.05
CA ALA A 27 24.52 -20.78 -2.55
C ALA A 27 24.59 -20.72 -4.08
N PRO A 28 24.11 -21.77 -4.79
CA PRO A 28 24.06 -21.72 -6.25
C PRO A 28 23.24 -20.48 -6.66
N ASP A 29 23.66 -19.83 -7.75
CA ASP A 29 22.93 -18.72 -8.38
C ASP A 29 21.47 -19.15 -8.63
N VAL A 30 20.63 -18.88 -7.65
CA VAL A 30 19.18 -19.07 -7.76
C VAL A 30 18.69 -17.94 -8.64
N LYS A 31 18.54 -18.19 -9.94
CA LYS A 31 17.72 -17.34 -10.80
C LYS A 31 16.33 -17.31 -10.18
N PHE A 32 15.99 -16.20 -9.59
CA PHE A 32 14.64 -15.93 -9.11
C PHE A 32 13.69 -15.82 -10.31
N PRO A 33 12.85 -16.78 -10.59
CA PRO A 33 11.64 -16.54 -11.33
C PRO A 33 10.47 -16.51 -10.34
N VAL A 34 10.46 -15.59 -9.42
CA VAL A 34 9.18 -15.06 -9.02
C VAL A 34 8.84 -14.11 -10.16
N GLU A 35 8.22 -14.64 -11.22
CA GLU A 35 7.45 -13.79 -12.10
C GLU A 35 6.48 -13.06 -11.18
N VAL A 36 6.81 -11.81 -10.86
CA VAL A 36 5.84 -10.89 -10.29
C VAL A 36 4.69 -10.91 -11.29
N PRO A 37 3.50 -11.40 -10.90
CA PRO A 37 2.41 -11.50 -11.86
C PRO A 37 2.29 -10.13 -12.52
N LYS A 38 2.15 -10.10 -13.86
CA LYS A 38 1.82 -8.87 -14.58
C LYS A 38 0.70 -8.24 -13.77
N SER A 39 0.90 -6.98 -13.35
CA SER A 39 0.03 -6.23 -12.46
C SER A 39 -1.43 -6.62 -12.70
N SER A 40 -2.08 -7.21 -11.70
CA SER A 40 -3.47 -7.58 -11.81
C SER A 40 -4.24 -6.25 -11.89
N GLN A 41 -4.87 -6.01 -13.05
CA GLN A 41 -5.61 -4.77 -13.29
C GLN A 41 -6.69 -4.58 -12.24
N THR A 42 -6.68 -3.43 -11.60
CA THR A 42 -7.67 -3.10 -10.58
C THR A 42 -9.00 -2.74 -11.23
N ALA A 43 -10.08 -3.39 -10.79
CA ALA A 43 -11.42 -3.07 -11.28
C ALA A 43 -11.80 -1.62 -10.93
N PRO A 44 -12.29 -0.80 -11.87
CA PRO A 44 -12.64 0.61 -11.61
C PRO A 44 -13.59 0.80 -10.42
N GLN A 45 -14.56 -0.11 -10.25
CA GLN A 45 -15.55 -0.07 -9.17
C GLN A 45 -14.93 -0.31 -7.78
N ALA A 46 -13.73 -0.90 -7.75
CA ALA A 46 -12.99 -1.17 -6.53
C ALA A 46 -12.07 -0.01 -6.11
N VAL A 47 -12.12 1.12 -6.84
CA VAL A 47 -11.25 2.27 -6.60
C VAL A 47 -12.02 3.40 -5.94
N SER A 48 -11.43 3.95 -4.88
CA SER A 48 -11.92 5.15 -4.20
C SER A 48 -11.25 6.40 -4.75
N VAL A 49 -12.04 7.45 -4.98
CA VAL A 49 -11.56 8.78 -5.39
C VAL A 49 -11.44 9.66 -4.16
N LEU A 50 -10.23 10.10 -3.84
CA LEU A 50 -9.94 10.96 -2.69
C LEU A 50 -9.55 12.35 -3.16
N ILE A 51 -10.14 13.37 -2.53
CA ILE A 51 -9.79 14.78 -2.77
C ILE A 51 -8.59 15.13 -1.90
N LYS A 52 -7.44 15.43 -2.52
CA LYS A 52 -6.25 15.91 -1.82
C LYS A 52 -6.26 17.41 -1.61
N ALA A 53 -6.73 18.15 -2.60
CA ALA A 53 -6.85 19.60 -2.55
C ALA A 53 -7.96 20.04 -3.50
N ILE A 54 -8.57 21.18 -3.21
CA ILE A 54 -9.58 21.83 -4.04
C ILE A 54 -9.39 23.34 -3.99
N SER A 55 -9.41 23.98 -5.16
CA SER A 55 -9.41 25.42 -5.35
C SER A 55 -10.60 25.83 -6.23
N GLU A 56 -10.73 27.12 -6.51
CA GLU A 56 -11.76 27.62 -7.45
C GLU A 56 -11.53 27.10 -8.88
N ASP A 57 -10.26 26.90 -9.26
CA ASP A 57 -9.87 26.56 -10.64
C ASP A 57 -9.74 25.05 -10.89
N ALA A 58 -9.44 24.27 -9.85
CA ALA A 58 -9.11 22.85 -10.01
C ALA A 58 -9.33 22.04 -8.73
N ILE A 59 -9.47 20.72 -8.94
CA ILE A 59 -9.47 19.72 -7.88
C ILE A 59 -8.33 18.73 -8.13
N LYS A 60 -7.58 18.43 -7.06
CA LYS A 60 -6.50 17.42 -7.08
C LYS A 60 -6.98 16.15 -6.39
N LEU A 61 -6.94 15.06 -7.13
CA LEU A 61 -7.43 13.76 -6.71
C LEU A 61 -6.29 12.77 -6.54
N LYS A 62 -6.45 11.82 -5.62
CA LYS A 62 -5.68 10.57 -5.55
C LYS A 62 -6.64 9.40 -5.64
N LEU A 63 -6.31 8.42 -6.47
CA LEU A 63 -7.03 7.16 -6.53
C LEU A 63 -6.40 6.17 -5.56
N LEU A 64 -7.24 5.38 -4.89
CA LEU A 64 -6.80 4.30 -4.02
C LEU A 64 -7.61 3.04 -4.29
N PRO A 65 -6.97 1.89 -4.49
CA PRO A 65 -7.69 0.63 -4.54
C PRO A 65 -8.28 0.30 -3.17
N GLY A 66 -9.49 -0.22 -3.15
CA GLY A 66 -10.17 -0.61 -1.92
C GLY A 66 -9.46 -1.78 -1.23
N ALA A 67 -9.31 -1.72 0.09
CA ALA A 67 -8.60 -2.76 0.85
C ALA A 67 -9.18 -4.18 0.67
N ASN A 68 -10.50 -4.31 0.54
CA ASN A 68 -11.13 -5.62 0.31
C ASN A 68 -10.79 -6.16 -1.09
N ALA A 69 -10.83 -5.30 -2.12
CA ALA A 69 -10.43 -5.71 -3.46
C ALA A 69 -8.96 -6.13 -3.50
N VAL A 70 -8.09 -5.42 -2.78
CA VAL A 70 -6.67 -5.79 -2.66
C VAL A 70 -6.52 -7.15 -1.96
N ARG A 71 -7.29 -7.44 -0.90
CA ARG A 71 -7.30 -8.79 -0.27
C ARG A 71 -7.73 -9.88 -1.24
N ASP A 72 -8.83 -9.65 -1.96
CA ASP A 72 -9.33 -10.61 -2.96
C ASP A 72 -8.30 -10.85 -4.07
N MET A 73 -7.57 -9.82 -4.48
CA MET A 73 -6.49 -9.92 -5.45
C MET A 73 -5.29 -10.67 -4.89
N MET A 74 -4.91 -10.44 -3.62
CA MET A 74 -3.86 -11.19 -2.92
C MET A 74 -4.22 -12.68 -2.83
N ASP A 75 -5.47 -12.99 -2.45
CA ASP A 75 -5.96 -14.38 -2.37
C ASP A 75 -5.96 -15.08 -3.73
N LYS A 76 -6.35 -14.37 -4.79
CA LYS A 76 -6.32 -14.90 -6.17
C LYS A 76 -4.91 -15.13 -6.69
N THR A 77 -3.98 -14.25 -6.32
CA THR A 77 -2.59 -14.27 -6.83
C THR A 77 -1.72 -15.28 -6.10
N PHE A 78 -1.81 -15.30 -4.77
CA PHE A 78 -0.91 -16.08 -3.92
C PHE A 78 -1.60 -17.23 -3.18
N GLY A 79 -2.93 -17.33 -3.29
CA GLY A 79 -3.74 -18.23 -2.46
C GLY A 79 -4.00 -17.68 -1.06
N ALA A 80 -5.14 -17.98 -0.48
CA ALA A 80 -5.54 -17.46 0.85
C ALA A 80 -4.56 -17.82 1.99
N ALA A 81 -3.80 -18.91 1.85
CA ALA A 81 -2.77 -19.32 2.79
C ALA A 81 -1.34 -18.95 2.36
N GLY A 82 -1.18 -18.39 1.15
CA GLY A 82 0.12 -18.06 0.57
C GLY A 82 0.63 -16.67 0.94
N TRP A 83 -0.14 -15.89 1.68
CA TRP A 83 0.27 -14.58 2.14
C TRP A 83 -0.18 -14.31 3.58
N THR A 84 0.45 -13.34 4.22
CA THR A 84 0.13 -12.90 5.58
C THR A 84 0.36 -11.40 5.72
N MET A 85 -0.24 -10.79 6.73
CA MET A 85 0.04 -9.39 7.05
C MET A 85 0.10 -9.17 8.55
N ARG A 86 0.92 -8.20 8.96
CA ARG A 86 0.93 -7.67 10.32
C ARG A 86 1.08 -6.15 10.29
N ARG A 87 0.58 -5.50 11.32
CA ARG A 87 0.77 -4.06 11.54
C ARG A 87 1.62 -3.83 12.76
N TYR A 88 2.41 -2.78 12.72
CA TYR A 88 3.24 -2.37 13.84
C TYR A 88 3.48 -0.87 13.83
N PHE A 89 3.89 -0.33 14.96
CA PHE A 89 4.30 1.07 15.08
C PHE A 89 5.82 1.15 15.14
N ALA A 90 6.39 2.03 14.31
CA ALA A 90 7.81 2.38 14.36
C ALA A 90 7.92 3.88 14.08
N ASP A 91 8.76 4.58 14.84
CA ASP A 91 9.01 6.03 14.73
C ASP A 91 7.72 6.87 14.73
N GLY A 92 6.75 6.49 15.57
CA GLY A 92 5.45 7.15 15.69
C GLY A 92 4.52 7.00 14.49
N ARG A 93 4.83 6.08 13.56
CA ARG A 93 4.04 5.80 12.35
C ARG A 93 3.51 4.37 12.34
N LEU A 94 2.34 4.20 11.76
CA LEU A 94 1.78 2.89 11.49
C LEU A 94 2.37 2.33 10.20
N TRP A 95 2.91 1.13 10.30
CA TRP A 95 3.44 0.33 9.19
C TRP A 95 2.60 -0.92 9.01
N CYS A 96 2.49 -1.37 7.78
CA CYS A 96 1.97 -2.68 7.43
C CYS A 96 3.06 -3.48 6.71
N GLN A 97 3.29 -4.68 7.19
CA GLN A 97 4.16 -5.66 6.56
C GLN A 97 3.29 -6.73 5.91
N VAL A 98 3.51 -6.96 4.62
CA VAL A 98 2.87 -8.03 3.84
C VAL A 98 3.92 -9.07 3.48
N GLY A 99 3.70 -10.30 3.91
CA GLY A 99 4.53 -11.45 3.61
C GLY A 99 3.89 -12.34 2.55
N VAL A 100 4.69 -12.81 1.60
CA VAL A 100 4.29 -13.81 0.60
C VAL A 100 5.21 -15.02 0.77
N TYR A 101 4.62 -16.22 0.79
CA TYR A 101 5.35 -17.45 0.92
C TYR A 101 6.18 -17.75 -0.34
N CYS A 102 7.49 -17.92 -0.15
CA CYS A 102 8.41 -18.31 -1.21
C CYS A 102 8.70 -19.83 -1.12
N PRO A 103 8.16 -20.67 -2.01
CA PRO A 103 8.37 -22.13 -1.95
C PRO A 103 9.83 -22.54 -2.08
N GLN A 104 10.64 -21.77 -2.80
CA GLN A 104 12.07 -22.05 -3.03
C GLN A 104 12.87 -21.92 -1.73
N GLU A 105 12.56 -20.89 -0.94
CA GLU A 105 13.23 -20.61 0.32
C GLU A 105 12.52 -21.26 1.52
N ARG A 106 11.30 -21.78 1.30
CA ARG A 106 10.41 -22.35 2.32
C ARG A 106 10.09 -21.39 3.47
N GLU A 107 10.05 -20.09 3.17
CA GLU A 107 9.78 -19.04 4.14
C GLU A 107 8.93 -17.91 3.54
N PHE A 108 8.43 -17.02 4.40
CA PHE A 108 7.76 -15.81 3.98
C PHE A 108 8.77 -14.69 3.73
N VAL A 109 8.74 -14.13 2.54
CA VAL A 109 9.43 -12.88 2.20
C VAL A 109 8.52 -11.71 2.51
N TYR A 110 9.04 -10.66 3.15
CA TYR A 110 8.24 -9.55 3.65
C TYR A 110 8.61 -8.23 2.99
N LYS A 111 7.56 -7.39 2.78
CA LYS A 111 7.72 -6.01 2.31
C LYS A 111 6.85 -5.09 3.17
N ASP A 112 7.39 -3.94 3.54
CA ASP A 112 6.78 -3.02 4.49
C ASP A 112 6.41 -1.70 3.82
N ALA A 113 5.27 -1.12 4.21
CA ALA A 113 4.91 0.23 3.81
C ALA A 113 4.25 0.99 4.96
N GLY A 114 4.50 2.28 5.04
CA GLY A 114 3.81 3.20 5.91
C GLY A 114 2.47 3.66 5.34
N GLY A 115 1.54 4.03 6.22
CA GLY A 115 0.27 4.61 5.82
C GLY A 115 0.43 6.03 5.27
N LEU A 116 -0.37 6.37 4.26
CA LEU A 116 -0.40 7.72 3.69
C LEU A 116 -1.19 8.66 4.60
N SER A 117 -0.71 9.90 4.71
CA SER A 117 -1.44 10.99 5.36
C SER A 117 -2.23 11.75 4.29
N LEU A 118 -3.53 11.49 4.21
CA LEU A 118 -4.43 12.12 3.25
C LEU A 118 -5.54 12.85 4.00
N PRO A 119 -6.05 13.98 3.47
CA PRO A 119 -7.20 14.67 4.04
C PRO A 119 -8.42 13.75 4.01
N CYS A 120 -8.97 13.41 5.17
CA CYS A 120 -10.15 12.55 5.26
C CYS A 120 -10.81 12.70 6.63
N ARG A 121 -12.03 12.17 6.76
CA ARG A 121 -12.82 12.21 8.00
C ARG A 121 -12.19 11.39 9.13
N ASP A 122 -11.56 10.25 8.79
CA ASP A 122 -10.89 9.36 9.73
C ASP A 122 -9.43 9.12 9.31
N PRO A 123 -8.49 9.94 9.79
CA PRO A 123 -7.08 9.81 9.44
C PRO A 123 -6.43 8.52 9.97
N ALA A 124 -6.95 7.94 11.06
CA ALA A 124 -6.40 6.71 11.61
C ALA A 124 -6.74 5.52 10.72
N LEU A 125 -8.02 5.38 10.37
CA LEU A 125 -8.48 4.36 9.42
C LEU A 125 -7.82 4.52 8.05
N MET A 126 -7.64 5.76 7.57
CA MET A 126 -6.97 6.03 6.31
C MET A 126 -5.52 5.52 6.32
N ARG A 127 -4.75 5.79 7.38
CA ARG A 127 -3.39 5.26 7.52
C ARG A 127 -3.36 3.74 7.60
N GLU A 128 -4.34 3.16 8.28
CA GLU A 128 -4.46 1.70 8.38
C GLU A 128 -4.72 1.04 7.02
N VAL A 129 -5.67 1.56 6.26
CA VAL A 129 -6.01 1.07 4.92
C VAL A 129 -4.84 1.27 3.95
N THR A 130 -4.29 2.48 3.91
CA THR A 130 -3.23 2.82 2.94
C THR A 130 -1.91 2.12 3.23
N SER A 131 -1.56 1.85 4.49
CA SER A 131 -0.36 1.06 4.80
C SER A 131 -0.44 -0.35 4.22
N PHE A 132 -1.59 -1.01 4.32
CA PHE A 132 -1.81 -2.33 3.73
C PHE A 132 -1.76 -2.30 2.20
N VAL A 133 -2.52 -1.39 1.58
CA VAL A 133 -2.59 -1.27 0.13
C VAL A 133 -1.21 -0.92 -0.46
N SER A 134 -0.46 -0.02 0.18
CA SER A 134 0.91 0.30 -0.23
C SER A 134 1.86 -0.90 -0.10
N ALA A 135 1.78 -1.68 0.99
CA ALA A 135 2.61 -2.86 1.15
C ALA A 135 2.28 -3.96 0.10
N ALA A 136 0.99 -4.15 -0.22
CA ALA A 136 0.53 -5.07 -1.24
C ALA A 136 0.98 -4.67 -2.65
N SER A 137 1.05 -3.35 -2.94
CA SER A 137 1.50 -2.86 -4.25
C SER A 137 2.96 -3.23 -4.56
N PHE A 138 3.82 -3.42 -3.56
CA PHE A 138 5.17 -3.94 -3.75
C PHE A 138 5.20 -5.40 -4.25
N TRP A 139 4.09 -6.11 -4.07
CA TRP A 139 3.87 -7.46 -4.61
C TRP A 139 3.13 -7.44 -5.96
N GLY A 140 2.92 -6.26 -6.56
CA GLY A 140 2.23 -6.10 -7.84
C GLY A 140 0.71 -5.95 -7.73
N VAL A 141 0.14 -6.11 -6.54
CA VAL A 141 -1.32 -6.08 -6.33
C VAL A 141 -1.80 -4.65 -6.10
N GLY A 142 -2.70 -4.15 -6.97
CA GLY A 142 -3.18 -2.77 -6.95
C GLY A 142 -2.13 -1.72 -7.30
N ARG A 143 -0.99 -2.15 -7.85
CA ARG A 143 0.14 -1.28 -8.21
C ARG A 143 -0.26 -0.29 -9.29
N ASP A 144 -1.02 -0.70 -10.28
CA ASP A 144 -1.52 0.12 -11.38
C ASP A 144 -2.17 1.43 -10.88
N VAL A 145 -3.00 1.34 -9.84
CA VAL A 145 -3.67 2.51 -9.25
C VAL A 145 -2.75 3.24 -8.27
N MET A 146 -1.91 2.51 -7.50
CA MET A 146 -1.03 3.13 -6.50
C MET A 146 0.09 3.97 -7.12
N GLU A 147 0.64 3.55 -8.27
CA GLU A 147 1.68 4.25 -9.01
C GLU A 147 1.14 5.40 -9.85
N LEU A 148 -0.19 5.48 -10.05
CA LEU A 148 -0.79 6.59 -10.77
C LEU A 148 -0.56 7.89 -10.02
N ASP A 149 -0.08 8.91 -10.75
CA ASP A 149 0.12 10.25 -10.22
C ASP A 149 -1.18 10.90 -9.76
N ASP A 150 -1.06 12.02 -9.06
CA ASP A 150 -2.23 12.80 -8.68
C ASP A 150 -2.94 13.36 -9.92
N ILE A 151 -4.25 13.14 -9.99
CA ILE A 151 -5.10 13.60 -11.09
C ILE A 151 -5.55 15.02 -10.80
N VAL A 152 -5.41 15.90 -11.78
CA VAL A 152 -5.93 17.26 -11.69
C VAL A 152 -7.07 17.44 -12.69
N LEU A 153 -8.26 17.78 -12.20
CA LEU A 153 -9.41 18.17 -13.02
C LEU A 153 -9.71 19.67 -12.84
N LYS A 154 -9.90 20.37 -13.96
CA LYS A 154 -10.21 21.79 -13.95
C LYS A 154 -11.68 22.07 -13.58
N SER A 155 -11.99 23.27 -13.10
CA SER A 155 -13.36 23.70 -12.82
C SER A 155 -14.26 23.72 -14.07
N THR A 156 -13.68 23.77 -15.27
CA THR A 156 -14.40 23.60 -16.54
C THR A 156 -14.90 22.16 -16.75
N GLN A 157 -14.25 21.17 -16.13
CA GLN A 157 -14.60 19.75 -16.25
C GLN A 157 -15.56 19.31 -15.16
N VAL A 158 -15.40 19.86 -13.94
CA VAL A 158 -16.17 19.50 -12.75
C VAL A 158 -16.73 20.73 -12.05
N PRO A 159 -17.99 20.69 -11.54
CA PRO A 159 -18.58 21.85 -10.85
C PRO A 159 -17.95 22.02 -9.46
N ILE A 160 -17.18 23.08 -9.31
CA ILE A 160 -16.62 23.51 -8.03
C ILE A 160 -17.41 24.74 -7.58
N VAL A 161 -17.93 24.72 -6.35
CA VAL A 161 -18.65 25.84 -5.75
C VAL A 161 -17.89 26.34 -4.52
N LYS A 162 -17.99 27.65 -4.28
CA LYS A 162 -17.46 28.30 -3.10
C LYS A 162 -18.60 28.60 -2.15
N ASP A 163 -18.50 28.19 -0.91
CA ASP A 163 -19.48 28.50 0.13
C ASP A 163 -19.28 29.92 0.67
N ASP A 164 -20.24 30.41 1.47
CA ASP A 164 -20.22 31.75 2.08
C ASP A 164 -18.97 31.99 2.96
N LYS A 165 -18.29 30.95 3.37
CA LYS A 165 -17.05 31.02 4.16
C LYS A 165 -15.79 31.00 3.30
N GLY A 166 -15.96 30.99 1.97
CA GLY A 166 -14.84 30.93 1.03
C GLY A 166 -14.25 29.54 0.81
N THR A 167 -14.89 28.48 1.33
CA THR A 167 -14.41 27.10 1.18
C THR A 167 -14.91 26.51 -0.13
N CYS A 168 -13.99 26.04 -0.96
CA CYS A 168 -14.34 25.37 -2.21
C CYS A 168 -14.80 23.94 -1.95
N ARG A 169 -15.84 23.51 -2.65
CA ARG A 169 -16.38 22.14 -2.57
C ARG A 169 -16.76 21.64 -3.95
N LEU A 170 -16.56 20.33 -4.14
CA LEU A 170 -17.08 19.64 -5.32
C LEU A 170 -18.59 19.47 -5.16
N GLN A 171 -19.38 19.92 -6.15
CA GLN A 171 -20.84 19.89 -6.09
C GLN A 171 -21.43 18.52 -6.46
N THR A 172 -20.62 17.63 -7.03
CA THR A 172 -21.05 16.30 -7.47
C THR A 172 -20.17 15.21 -6.88
N SER A 173 -20.64 13.97 -6.87
CA SER A 173 -19.78 12.82 -6.58
C SER A 173 -18.99 12.41 -7.81
N LEU A 174 -17.79 11.91 -7.63
CA LEU A 174 -16.96 11.34 -8.68
C LEU A 174 -16.69 9.87 -8.39
N LYS A 175 -16.87 9.04 -9.40
CA LYS A 175 -16.49 7.61 -9.38
C LYS A 175 -15.63 7.32 -10.60
N VAL A 176 -14.76 6.34 -10.49
CA VAL A 176 -14.04 5.80 -11.65
C VAL A 176 -15.00 4.89 -12.42
N ASP A 177 -15.13 5.14 -13.72
CA ASP A 177 -15.96 4.35 -14.64
C ASP A 177 -15.09 3.36 -15.42
N ARG A 178 -13.94 3.83 -15.93
CA ARG A 178 -13.06 3.03 -16.79
C ARG A 178 -11.60 3.48 -16.70
N PHE A 179 -10.70 2.53 -16.90
CA PHE A 179 -9.29 2.77 -17.17
C PHE A 179 -8.92 2.37 -18.60
N ALA A 180 -7.95 3.06 -19.21
CA ALA A 180 -7.19 2.56 -20.34
C ALA A 180 -5.75 2.31 -19.87
N TYR A 181 -5.13 1.27 -20.43
CA TYR A 181 -3.79 0.81 -20.08
C TYR A 181 -2.90 0.82 -21.32
N ASP A 182 -1.61 1.03 -21.10
CA ASP A 182 -0.59 0.76 -22.12
C ASP A 182 -0.17 -0.73 -22.12
N ASP A 183 0.75 -1.06 -23.02
CA ASP A 183 1.28 -2.43 -23.15
C ASP A 183 2.07 -2.88 -21.89
N ALA A 184 2.56 -1.95 -21.09
CA ALA A 184 3.26 -2.21 -19.85
C ALA A 184 2.29 -2.47 -18.67
N GLY A 185 0.99 -2.21 -18.84
CA GLY A 185 -0.04 -2.34 -17.82
C GLY A 185 -0.16 -1.11 -16.92
N SER A 186 0.38 0.04 -17.33
CA SER A 186 0.23 1.32 -16.64
C SER A 186 -1.04 2.02 -17.09
N ILE A 187 -1.74 2.69 -16.17
CA ILE A 187 -2.95 3.46 -16.48
C ILE A 187 -2.55 4.71 -17.25
N THR A 188 -3.04 4.85 -18.48
CA THR A 188 -2.81 6.02 -19.33
C THR A 188 -3.99 6.97 -19.39
N MET A 189 -5.20 6.47 -19.08
CA MET A 189 -6.41 7.28 -19.09
C MET A 189 -7.37 6.82 -18.01
N VAL A 190 -8.02 7.78 -17.38
CA VAL A 190 -9.08 7.55 -16.39
C VAL A 190 -10.35 8.23 -16.88
N GLN A 191 -11.43 7.47 -17.02
CA GLN A 191 -12.76 8.02 -17.22
C GLN A 191 -13.49 8.05 -15.88
N PHE A 192 -13.91 9.23 -15.47
CA PHE A 192 -14.79 9.43 -14.32
C PHE A 192 -16.23 9.54 -14.77
N ILE A 193 -17.15 9.22 -13.87
CA ILE A 193 -18.57 9.49 -13.98
C ILE A 193 -19.02 10.32 -12.78
N THR A 194 -19.75 11.41 -13.04
CA THR A 194 -20.36 12.25 -11.97
C THR A 194 -21.64 11.61 -11.46
N GLY A 195 -22.16 12.13 -10.33
CA GLY A 195 -23.47 11.72 -9.80
C GLY A 195 -24.64 11.95 -10.77
N GLU A 196 -24.52 12.91 -11.69
CA GLU A 196 -25.47 13.22 -12.74
C GLU A 196 -25.24 12.41 -14.03
N GLY A 197 -24.25 11.52 -14.05
CA GLY A 197 -23.95 10.67 -15.21
C GLY A 197 -23.04 11.31 -16.26
N LYS A 198 -22.50 12.53 -16.03
CA LYS A 198 -21.55 13.16 -16.94
C LYS A 198 -20.22 12.40 -16.91
N LYS A 199 -19.68 12.11 -18.09
CA LYS A 199 -18.36 11.48 -18.24
C LYS A 199 -17.27 12.53 -18.38
N ILE A 200 -16.15 12.31 -17.69
CA ILE A 200 -14.99 13.18 -17.68
C ILE A 200 -13.76 12.33 -17.93
N LEU A 201 -12.94 12.72 -18.92
CA LEU A 201 -11.70 12.04 -19.25
C LEU A 201 -10.49 12.77 -18.65
N TRP A 202 -9.53 12.01 -18.18
CA TRP A 202 -8.21 12.47 -17.77
C TRP A 202 -7.15 11.53 -18.35
N PRO A 203 -6.04 12.05 -18.92
CA PRO A 203 -5.84 13.47 -19.24
C PRO A 203 -6.86 13.98 -20.25
N GLU A 204 -7.05 15.30 -20.28
CA GLU A 204 -7.87 15.97 -21.27
C GLU A 204 -7.22 15.77 -22.65
N ALA A 205 -8.02 15.38 -23.66
CA ALA A 205 -7.55 15.12 -25.03
C ALA A 205 -7.13 16.41 -25.74
#